data_9b37705ae5679c4276cd310ecd9ab609
#
_entry.id   9b37705ae5679c4276cd310ecd9ab609
#
_cell.length_a   1.000
_cell.length_b   1.000
_cell.length_c   1.000
_cell.angle_alpha   90.00
_cell.angle_beta   90.00
_cell.angle_gamma   90.00
#
_symmetry.space_group_name_H-M   'P 1'
#
loop_
_entity.id
_entity.type
_entity.pdbx_description
1 polymer ?
#
loop_
_entity_poly.entity_id
_entity_poly.type
_entity_poly.pdbx_seq_one_letter_code
_entity_poly.pdbx_strand_id
1 'polypeptide(L)'
;MVLAARILAAFIVALVSAATASAQARPVLAQIDSGKYVRARFDPDRTVRGHFVPVGDGRLGIRRDAGVTDALRLAELRELSVRGRHTKAGAILGGIAGAGFGTFVAIVVNAMCETDDCRGARPFVIAIPAFGAGGALLGAAVGTAFPKWKRVYP
;
A
#
# COMPACT_ATOMS: atom_id res chain seq x y z
N MET A 1 -32.85 -30.61 -30.62
CA MET A 1 -33.01 -30.41 -29.19
C MET A 1 -31.71 -30.27 -28.39
N VAL A 2 -30.63 -30.98 -28.72
CA VAL A 2 -29.34 -30.95 -28.01
C VAL A 2 -28.62 -29.58 -28.05
N LEU A 3 -28.74 -28.85 -29.17
CA LEU A 3 -28.09 -27.55 -29.38
C LEU A 3 -28.69 -26.45 -28.45
N ALA A 4 -30.02 -26.43 -28.32
CA ALA A 4 -30.72 -25.47 -27.47
C ALA A 4 -30.39 -25.65 -25.98
N ALA A 5 -30.24 -26.89 -25.52
CA ALA A 5 -29.86 -27.20 -24.15
C ALA A 5 -28.42 -26.73 -23.81
N ARG A 6 -27.48 -26.84 -24.77
CA ARG A 6 -26.10 -26.36 -24.59
C ARG A 6 -25.99 -24.84 -24.53
N ILE A 7 -26.78 -24.12 -25.32
CA ILE A 7 -26.83 -22.65 -25.30
C ILE A 7 -27.41 -22.17 -23.97
N LEU A 8 -28.49 -22.79 -23.49
CA LEU A 8 -29.11 -22.44 -22.21
C LEU A 8 -28.16 -22.67 -21.03
N ALA A 9 -27.43 -23.79 -21.01
CA ALA A 9 -26.46 -24.09 -19.98
C ALA A 9 -25.29 -23.09 -19.95
N ALA A 10 -24.78 -22.67 -21.11
CA ALA A 10 -23.73 -21.64 -21.22
C ALA A 10 -24.21 -20.29 -20.70
N PHE A 11 -25.47 -19.92 -20.95
CA PHE A 11 -26.05 -18.66 -20.48
C PHE A 11 -26.25 -18.64 -18.96
N ILE A 12 -26.66 -19.77 -18.36
CA ILE A 12 -26.82 -19.90 -16.90
C ILE A 12 -25.45 -19.80 -16.21
N VAL A 13 -24.41 -20.46 -16.73
CA VAL A 13 -23.06 -20.40 -16.17
C VAL A 13 -22.50 -18.97 -16.23
N ALA A 14 -22.71 -18.22 -17.33
CA ALA A 14 -22.29 -16.84 -17.47
C ALA A 14 -23.01 -15.90 -16.48
N LEU A 15 -24.32 -16.08 -16.24
CA LEU A 15 -25.11 -15.33 -15.28
C LEU A 15 -24.67 -15.59 -13.83
N VAL A 16 -24.39 -16.83 -13.47
CA VAL A 16 -23.91 -17.19 -12.11
C VAL A 16 -22.52 -16.61 -11.86
N SER A 17 -21.63 -16.62 -12.86
CA SER A 17 -20.29 -16.04 -12.73
C SER A 17 -20.31 -14.52 -12.51
N ALA A 18 -21.22 -13.79 -13.16
CA ALA A 18 -21.37 -12.35 -12.97
C ALA A 18 -21.93 -11.98 -11.58
N ALA A 19 -22.84 -12.79 -11.03
CA ALA A 19 -23.40 -12.57 -9.71
C ALA A 19 -22.37 -12.80 -8.57
N THR A 20 -21.49 -13.77 -8.72
CA THR A 20 -20.44 -14.07 -7.72
C THR A 20 -19.37 -12.98 -7.64
N ALA A 21 -18.99 -12.37 -8.77
CA ALA A 21 -18.03 -11.27 -8.80
C ALA A 21 -18.55 -10.04 -8.04
N SER A 22 -19.82 -9.69 -8.18
CA SER A 22 -20.45 -8.58 -7.47
C SER A 22 -20.57 -8.81 -5.97
N ALA A 23 -20.82 -10.06 -5.54
CA ALA A 23 -20.93 -10.43 -4.13
C ALA A 23 -19.58 -10.33 -3.39
N GLN A 24 -18.47 -10.63 -4.06
CA GLN A 24 -17.12 -10.54 -3.47
C GLN A 24 -16.62 -9.11 -3.32
N ALA A 25 -17.08 -8.16 -4.13
CA ALA A 25 -16.65 -6.77 -4.04
C ALA A 25 -17.22 -6.02 -2.83
N ARG A 26 -18.42 -6.37 -2.38
CA ARG A 26 -19.09 -5.71 -1.24
C ARG A 26 -18.32 -5.79 0.07
N PRO A 27 -17.83 -6.96 0.55
CA PRO A 27 -17.08 -7.04 1.80
C PRO A 27 -15.73 -6.33 1.73
N VAL A 28 -15.11 -6.25 0.55
CA VAL A 28 -13.83 -5.54 0.34
C VAL A 28 -14.02 -4.03 0.46
N LEU A 29 -15.09 -3.48 -0.08
CA LEU A 29 -15.38 -2.05 0.02
C LEU A 29 -15.73 -1.60 1.43
N ALA A 30 -16.37 -2.46 2.22
CA ALA A 30 -16.67 -2.18 3.63
C ALA A 30 -15.40 -2.06 4.49
N GLN A 31 -14.27 -2.62 4.05
CA GLN A 31 -12.97 -2.54 4.73
C GLN A 31 -12.15 -1.29 4.34
N ILE A 32 -12.60 -0.53 3.36
CA ILE A 32 -11.91 0.68 2.92
C ILE A 32 -12.49 1.88 3.64
N ASP A 33 -11.67 2.55 4.47
CA ASP A 33 -12.10 3.77 5.15
C ASP A 33 -12.45 4.86 4.13
N SER A 34 -13.54 5.59 4.41
CA SER A 34 -13.94 6.76 3.65
C SER A 34 -12.81 7.79 3.59
N GLY A 35 -12.64 8.43 2.44
CA GLY A 35 -11.59 9.43 2.22
C GLY A 35 -10.23 8.89 1.81
N LYS A 36 -10.00 7.57 1.79
CA LYS A 36 -8.73 7.01 1.27
C LYS A 36 -8.61 7.26 -0.24
N TYR A 37 -7.39 7.59 -0.67
CA TYR A 37 -7.12 7.80 -2.09
C TYR A 37 -7.05 6.44 -2.79
N VAL A 38 -7.88 6.26 -3.80
CA VAL A 38 -8.05 5.00 -4.53
C VAL A 38 -7.81 5.19 -6.02
N ARG A 39 -7.45 4.11 -6.68
CA ARG A 39 -7.38 4.00 -8.13
C ARG A 39 -8.24 2.82 -8.55
N ALA A 40 -9.30 3.11 -9.29
CA ALA A 40 -10.20 2.14 -9.85
C ALA A 40 -9.97 2.02 -11.36
N ARG A 41 -9.83 0.79 -11.85
CA ARG A 41 -9.70 0.46 -13.26
C ARG A 41 -10.95 -0.29 -13.70
N PHE A 42 -11.63 0.23 -14.70
CA PHE A 42 -12.88 -0.33 -15.25
C PHE A 42 -12.62 -1.05 -16.56
N ASP A 43 -11.92 -0.40 -17.49
CA ASP A 43 -11.48 -0.93 -18.77
C ASP A 43 -9.96 -0.79 -18.90
N PRO A 44 -9.31 -1.45 -19.89
CA PRO A 44 -7.88 -1.30 -20.12
C PRO A 44 -7.44 0.17 -20.13
N ASP A 45 -8.26 1.05 -20.71
CA ASP A 45 -7.92 2.46 -20.90
C ASP A 45 -8.62 3.40 -19.92
N ARG A 46 -9.62 2.92 -19.14
CA ARG A 46 -10.38 3.76 -18.22
C ARG A 46 -9.94 3.56 -16.79
N THR A 47 -9.08 4.46 -16.30
CA THR A 47 -8.64 4.53 -14.91
C THR A 47 -9.13 5.80 -14.24
N VAL A 48 -9.83 5.67 -13.12
CA VAL A 48 -10.31 6.79 -12.30
C VAL A 48 -9.53 6.81 -10.99
N ARG A 49 -9.08 8.00 -10.58
CA ARG A 49 -8.35 8.22 -9.31
C ARG A 49 -9.07 9.28 -8.51
N GLY A 50 -9.09 9.12 -7.19
CA GLY A 50 -9.69 10.09 -6.28
C GLY A 50 -9.91 9.53 -4.89
N HIS A 51 -10.65 10.25 -4.07
CA HIS A 51 -10.97 9.85 -2.72
C HIS A 51 -12.21 8.95 -2.71
N PHE A 52 -12.11 7.81 -2.03
CA PHE A 52 -13.22 6.88 -1.85
C PHE A 52 -14.34 7.53 -1.04
N VAL A 53 -15.56 7.49 -1.56
CA VAL A 53 -16.78 7.91 -0.88
C VAL A 53 -17.76 6.74 -0.91
N PRO A 54 -18.22 6.24 0.24
CA PRO A 54 -19.23 5.19 0.25
C PRO A 54 -20.54 5.72 -0.33
N VAL A 55 -20.97 5.15 -1.43
CA VAL A 55 -22.26 5.39 -2.05
C VAL A 55 -23.00 4.06 -1.99
N GLY A 56 -24.17 4.02 -1.39
CA GLY A 56 -24.99 2.81 -1.32
C GLY A 56 -25.27 2.18 -2.70
N ASP A 57 -26.07 1.14 -2.74
CA ASP A 57 -26.64 0.52 -3.96
C ASP A 57 -25.64 -0.10 -4.95
N GLY A 58 -24.54 -0.68 -4.46
CA GLY A 58 -23.59 -1.38 -5.33
C GLY A 58 -22.82 -0.45 -6.26
N ARG A 59 -22.70 0.83 -5.89
CA ARG A 59 -21.92 1.85 -6.60
C ARG A 59 -20.67 2.23 -5.82
N LEU A 60 -19.60 2.47 -6.54
CA LEU A 60 -18.35 3.02 -6.01
C LEU A 60 -18.33 4.53 -6.24
N GLY A 61 -18.32 5.30 -5.16
CA GLY A 61 -18.13 6.75 -5.24
C GLY A 61 -16.64 7.09 -5.25
N ILE A 62 -16.20 7.86 -6.24
CA ILE A 62 -14.84 8.41 -6.29
C ILE A 62 -14.97 9.92 -6.44
N ARG A 63 -14.57 10.64 -5.39
CA ARG A 63 -14.50 12.11 -5.44
C ARG A 63 -13.15 12.52 -6.01
N ARG A 64 -13.17 13.16 -7.14
CA ARG A 64 -11.99 13.76 -7.76
C ARG A 64 -11.54 15.01 -7.01
N ASP A 65 -10.29 15.41 -7.20
CA ASP A 65 -9.72 16.62 -6.59
C ASP A 65 -10.49 17.90 -6.95
N ALA A 66 -11.21 17.90 -8.08
CA ALA A 66 -12.12 18.98 -8.51
C ALA A 66 -13.49 18.99 -7.79
N GLY A 67 -13.69 18.13 -6.78
CA GLY A 67 -14.95 18.07 -6.01
C GLY A 67 -16.09 17.26 -6.67
N VAL A 68 -15.91 16.82 -7.89
CA VAL A 68 -16.92 16.01 -8.62
C VAL A 68 -16.86 14.57 -8.10
N THR A 69 -18.00 14.02 -7.72
CA THR A 69 -18.14 12.62 -7.31
C THR A 69 -18.68 11.78 -8.46
N ASP A 70 -17.86 10.88 -8.97
CA ASP A 70 -18.29 9.90 -9.95
C ASP A 70 -18.85 8.68 -9.22
N ALA A 71 -20.12 8.35 -9.45
CA ALA A 71 -20.74 7.12 -8.95
C ALA A 71 -20.64 6.04 -10.04
N LEU A 72 -19.74 5.08 -9.86
CA LEU A 72 -19.39 4.05 -10.83
C LEU A 72 -19.97 2.70 -10.41
N ARG A 73 -20.42 1.89 -11.36
CA ARG A 73 -20.99 0.57 -11.08
C ARG A 73 -19.88 -0.42 -10.70
N LEU A 74 -20.06 -1.12 -9.57
CA LEU A 74 -19.13 -2.15 -9.11
C LEU A 74 -19.00 -3.31 -10.09
N ALA A 75 -20.05 -3.62 -10.85
CA ALA A 75 -20.02 -4.70 -11.84
C ALA A 75 -19.02 -4.45 -12.99
N GLU A 76 -18.64 -3.20 -13.24
CA GLU A 76 -17.68 -2.81 -14.27
C GLU A 76 -16.24 -2.70 -13.72
N LEU A 77 -16.08 -2.88 -12.40
CA LEU A 77 -14.78 -2.74 -11.73
C LEU A 77 -13.91 -3.96 -11.98
N ARG A 78 -12.77 -3.77 -12.61
CA ARG A 78 -11.75 -4.82 -12.83
C ARG A 78 -10.68 -4.84 -11.76
N GLU A 79 -10.24 -3.67 -11.32
CA GLU A 79 -9.19 -3.56 -10.33
C GLU A 79 -9.42 -2.35 -9.42
N LEU A 80 -9.28 -2.56 -8.12
CA LEU A 80 -9.28 -1.49 -7.14
C LEU A 80 -7.99 -1.52 -6.34
N SER A 81 -7.26 -0.42 -6.37
CA SER A 81 -6.03 -0.25 -5.61
C SER A 81 -6.16 0.91 -4.65
N VAL A 82 -5.75 0.71 -3.40
CA VAL A 82 -5.75 1.74 -2.35
C VAL A 82 -4.33 2.26 -2.17
N ARG A 83 -4.18 3.57 -2.06
CA ARG A 83 -2.91 4.21 -1.78
C ARG A 83 -2.49 3.97 -0.33
N GLY A 84 -1.40 3.27 -0.13
CA GLY A 84 -0.71 3.10 1.15
C GLY A 84 0.58 3.90 1.22
N ARG A 85 1.31 3.76 2.32
CA ARG A 85 2.62 4.37 2.55
C ARG A 85 3.66 3.29 2.88
N HIS A 86 4.91 3.49 2.47
CA HIS A 86 6.02 2.58 2.76
C HIS A 86 6.74 2.88 4.09
N THR A 87 6.09 3.58 5.01
CA THR A 87 6.71 4.06 6.27
C THR A 87 7.43 2.95 7.04
N LYS A 88 6.78 1.78 7.19
CA LYS A 88 7.39 0.65 7.92
C LYS A 88 8.64 0.11 7.21
N ALA A 89 8.58 -0.10 5.90
CA ALA A 89 9.73 -0.58 5.13
C ALA A 89 10.86 0.45 5.13
N GLY A 90 10.54 1.73 4.98
CA GLY A 90 11.51 2.82 5.07
C GLY A 90 12.19 2.89 6.43
N ALA A 91 11.43 2.77 7.54
CA ALA A 91 12.00 2.76 8.89
C ALA A 91 12.95 1.58 9.12
N ILE A 92 12.59 0.38 8.67
CA ILE A 92 13.43 -0.82 8.84
C ILE A 92 14.72 -0.66 8.02
N LEU A 93 14.64 -0.31 6.75
CA LEU A 93 15.83 -0.15 5.90
C LEU A 93 16.72 0.99 6.39
N GLY A 94 16.12 2.13 6.78
CA GLY A 94 16.84 3.25 7.34
C GLY A 94 17.51 2.91 8.67
N GLY A 95 16.83 2.13 9.53
CA GLY A 95 17.39 1.66 10.80
C GLY A 95 18.59 0.74 10.61
N ILE A 96 18.51 -0.22 9.68
CA ILE A 96 19.62 -1.13 9.35
C ILE A 96 20.81 -0.34 8.78
N ALA A 97 20.57 0.55 7.81
CA ALA A 97 21.61 1.39 7.22
C ALA A 97 22.24 2.31 8.26
N GLY A 98 21.42 2.93 9.13
CA GLY A 98 21.90 3.79 10.22
C GLY A 98 22.74 3.02 11.23
N ALA A 99 22.32 1.82 11.66
CA ALA A 99 23.10 0.97 12.58
C ALA A 99 24.44 0.55 11.97
N GLY A 100 24.45 0.19 10.68
CA GLY A 100 25.68 -0.11 9.94
C GLY A 100 26.64 1.08 9.89
N PHE A 101 26.13 2.28 9.61
CA PHE A 101 26.93 3.50 9.65
C PHE A 101 27.43 3.83 11.05
N GLY A 102 26.59 3.65 12.09
CA GLY A 102 26.98 3.81 13.49
C GLY A 102 28.09 2.86 13.91
N THR A 103 28.06 1.61 13.41
CA THR A 103 29.14 0.65 13.62
C THR A 103 30.46 1.14 12.99
N PHE A 104 30.40 1.63 11.74
CA PHE A 104 31.55 2.21 11.06
C PHE A 104 32.15 3.38 11.85
N VAL A 105 31.30 4.32 12.29
CA VAL A 105 31.73 5.47 13.09
C VAL A 105 32.37 5.00 14.41
N ALA A 106 31.80 4.01 15.09
CA ALA A 106 32.36 3.47 16.33
C ALA A 106 33.75 2.85 16.12
N ILE A 107 33.95 2.15 15.00
CA ILE A 107 35.27 1.59 14.64
C ILE A 107 36.29 2.70 14.43
N VAL A 108 35.93 3.73 13.66
CA VAL A 108 36.83 4.86 13.39
C VAL A 108 37.19 5.61 14.67
N VAL A 109 36.20 5.91 15.50
CA VAL A 109 36.42 6.54 16.81
C VAL A 109 37.35 5.70 17.68
N ASN A 110 37.08 4.39 17.78
CA ASN A 110 37.90 3.47 18.58
C ASN A 110 39.34 3.39 18.07
N ALA A 111 39.55 3.46 16.73
CA ALA A 111 40.90 3.45 16.14
C ALA A 111 41.68 4.75 16.35
N MET A 112 40.97 5.91 16.43
CA MET A 112 41.57 7.22 16.59
C MET A 112 41.78 7.62 18.08
N CYS A 113 41.18 6.90 18.99
CA CYS A 113 41.29 7.20 20.42
C CYS A 113 42.62 6.77 21.02
N GLU A 114 43.33 7.72 21.62
CA GLU A 114 44.57 7.46 22.39
C GLU A 114 44.32 7.19 23.88
N THR A 115 43.14 7.61 24.39
CA THR A 115 42.77 7.48 25.81
C THR A 115 41.87 6.27 26.05
N ASP A 116 42.02 5.64 27.22
CA ASP A 116 41.26 4.44 27.60
C ASP A 116 39.76 4.68 27.72
N ASP A 117 39.35 5.91 27.99
CA ASP A 117 37.94 6.30 28.14
C ASP A 117 37.10 6.18 26.85
N CYS A 118 37.71 6.27 25.68
CA CYS A 118 37.03 6.15 24.41
C CYS A 118 37.33 4.85 23.65
N ARG A 119 38.20 4.00 24.20
CA ARG A 119 38.47 2.66 23.66
C ARG A 119 37.47 1.61 24.17
N GLY A 120 37.27 0.57 23.38
CA GLY A 120 36.45 -0.58 23.77
C GLY A 120 35.02 -0.53 23.30
N ALA A 121 34.06 -0.99 24.11
CA ALA A 121 32.68 -1.17 23.73
C ALA A 121 31.84 0.14 23.76
N ARG A 122 32.31 1.16 24.49
CA ARG A 122 31.53 2.39 24.74
C ARG A 122 31.10 3.15 23.47
N PRO A 123 31.96 3.36 22.45
CA PRO A 123 31.53 3.98 21.19
C PRO A 123 30.44 3.19 20.47
N PHE A 124 30.48 1.87 20.53
CA PHE A 124 29.50 1.00 19.89
C PHE A 124 28.12 1.10 20.56
N VAL A 125 28.11 1.09 21.90
CA VAL A 125 26.87 1.17 22.69
C VAL A 125 26.14 2.50 22.47
N ILE A 126 26.84 3.57 22.15
CA ILE A 126 26.26 4.88 21.90
C ILE A 126 25.94 5.08 20.41
N ALA A 127 26.92 4.82 19.53
CA ALA A 127 26.79 5.13 18.11
C ALA A 127 25.75 4.25 17.40
N ILE A 128 25.74 2.95 17.64
CA ILE A 128 24.81 2.05 16.94
C ILE A 128 23.35 2.41 17.21
N PRO A 129 22.87 2.58 18.45
CA PRO A 129 21.49 2.97 18.71
C PRO A 129 21.17 4.38 18.19
N ALA A 130 22.09 5.34 18.36
CA ALA A 130 21.85 6.71 17.94
C ALA A 130 21.67 6.83 16.41
N PHE A 131 22.59 6.25 15.63
CA PHE A 131 22.51 6.24 14.17
C PHE A 131 21.41 5.29 13.68
N GLY A 132 21.15 4.18 14.35
CA GLY A 132 20.04 3.28 14.04
C GLY A 132 18.68 3.97 14.20
N ALA A 133 18.44 4.66 15.30
CA ALA A 133 17.23 5.42 15.54
C ALA A 133 17.08 6.59 14.56
N GLY A 134 18.16 7.37 14.35
CA GLY A 134 18.17 8.45 13.37
C GLY A 134 17.89 7.97 11.95
N GLY A 135 18.54 6.88 11.55
CA GLY A 135 18.30 6.23 10.25
C GLY A 135 16.87 5.72 10.09
N ALA A 136 16.30 5.13 11.14
CA ALA A 136 14.91 4.68 11.12
C ALA A 136 13.92 5.85 10.95
N LEU A 137 14.14 6.97 11.62
CA LEU A 137 13.32 8.17 11.49
C LEU A 137 13.42 8.77 10.08
N LEU A 138 14.62 8.93 9.55
CA LEU A 138 14.84 9.43 8.19
C LEU A 138 14.24 8.48 7.15
N GLY A 139 14.47 7.18 7.30
CA GLY A 139 13.91 6.16 6.42
C GLY A 139 12.37 6.14 6.47
N ALA A 140 11.77 6.34 7.64
CA ALA A 140 10.31 6.48 7.77
C ALA A 140 9.82 7.72 7.03
N ALA A 141 10.47 8.87 7.19
CA ALA A 141 10.11 10.12 6.52
C ALA A 141 10.18 9.96 4.99
N VAL A 142 11.29 9.43 4.47
CA VAL A 142 11.45 9.12 3.05
C VAL A 142 10.40 8.11 2.57
N GLY A 143 10.14 7.06 3.36
CA GLY A 143 9.13 6.05 3.02
C GLY A 143 7.70 6.60 2.92
N THR A 144 7.39 7.72 3.59
CA THR A 144 6.07 8.38 3.43
C THR A 144 5.92 9.08 2.09
N ALA A 145 7.02 9.56 1.50
CA ALA A 145 7.01 10.25 0.22
C ALA A 145 6.71 9.31 -0.96
N PHE A 146 7.00 8.01 -0.82
CA PHE A 146 6.74 7.02 -1.86
C PHE A 146 5.39 6.33 -1.65
N PRO A 147 4.39 6.58 -2.52
CA PRO A 147 3.09 5.93 -2.41
C PRO A 147 3.19 4.46 -2.83
N LYS A 148 2.62 3.58 -2.02
CA LYS A 148 2.41 2.18 -2.36
C LYS A 148 0.96 1.96 -2.78
N TRP A 149 0.75 1.38 -3.97
CA TRP A 149 -0.56 0.93 -4.39
C TRP A 149 -0.76 -0.53 -3.94
N LYS A 150 -1.71 -0.74 -3.07
CA LYS A 150 -2.13 -2.09 -2.65
C LYS A 150 -3.39 -2.45 -3.42
N ARG A 151 -3.33 -3.49 -4.26
CA ARG A 151 -4.51 -4.04 -4.90
C ARG A 151 -5.37 -4.69 -3.82
N VAL A 152 -6.65 -4.33 -3.77
CA VAL A 152 -7.63 -4.83 -2.80
C VAL A 152 -8.78 -5.57 -3.50
N TYR A 153 -8.92 -5.42 -4.82
CA TYR A 153 -9.85 -6.15 -5.66
C TYR A 153 -9.13 -6.59 -6.94
N PRO A 154 -9.35 -7.85 -7.38
CA PRO A 154 -8.62 -8.47 -8.49
C PRO A 154 -8.72 -7.75 -9.80
#